data_915cfaa4dbf8b95fc9fe44cf73219245
#
_entry.id   915cfaa4dbf8b95fc9fe44cf73219245
#
_cell.length_a   1.000
_cell.length_b   1.000
_cell.length_c   1.000
_cell.angle_alpha   90.00
_cell.angle_beta   90.00
_cell.angle_gamma   90.00
#
_symmetry.space_group_name_H-M   'P 1'
#
loop_
_entity.id
_entity.type
_entity.pdbx_description
1 polymer ?
#
loop_
_entity_poly.entity_id
_entity_poly.type
_entity_poly.pdbx_seq_one_letter_code
_entity_poly.pdbx_strand_id
1 'polypeptide(L)'
;MSLSRRDFLGAGAAAAAGLALPTLASGAPRVSTVDRADLAEPATPPHRPIVVSSANGFYRDNPTGSPIKKAYDMVVSGADPLDAAIAGVNMVELDPNDMSVGLGGLPNEDGVVQLDASCMHGPTKRAGAVGCLEDIATPSLVAKAVMDHTDHIFLVGAGAKKFALEMGFKEQSLLTDKSREAWLKWKSRLNPNDSWLDIPDDTAPAKRPRVNPTPQRQRSSPFREDSHVSLDERGVPFTYGTINMNAVDARGDIGSVTTTSGIAWKIAGRVGDSPIIGAGQYCDNDVGAAGSTGRGESNIKVCGAFLAVELMRQGKSPEEALLEVMRRVIAMTEKRLLDERGRPYFDLSYYAVTKDGRYAGSAAYEGGNFAVADSSGPRLEPAVYLFKSSERPRPR
;
A
#
# COMPACT_ATOMS: atom_id res chain seq x y z
N MET A 1 -14.89 36.82 27.94
CA MET A 1 -16.29 36.69 27.50
C MET A 1 -16.31 35.66 26.38
N SER A 2 -16.86 34.49 26.65
CA SER A 2 -16.97 33.42 25.62
C SER A 2 -18.27 33.63 24.88
N LEU A 3 -18.21 33.84 23.57
CA LEU A 3 -19.37 33.91 22.70
C LEU A 3 -19.99 32.50 22.52
N SER A 4 -21.29 32.35 22.68
CA SER A 4 -21.99 31.08 22.52
C SER A 4 -22.24 30.78 21.03
N ARG A 5 -22.43 29.50 20.69
CA ARG A 5 -22.76 29.05 19.32
C ARG A 5 -24.01 29.73 18.72
N ARG A 6 -24.92 30.23 19.54
CA ARG A 6 -26.10 30.97 19.07
C ARG A 6 -25.79 32.37 18.60
N ASP A 7 -24.75 33.02 19.18
CA ASP A 7 -24.37 34.38 18.80
C ASP A 7 -23.66 34.42 17.44
N PHE A 8 -23.02 33.32 17.05
CA PHE A 8 -22.37 33.18 15.74
C PHE A 8 -23.36 33.02 14.58
N LEU A 9 -24.49 32.35 14.79
CA LEU A 9 -25.52 32.13 13.77
C LEU A 9 -26.46 33.34 13.59
N GLY A 10 -26.53 34.26 14.55
CA GLY A 10 -27.36 35.46 14.47
C GLY A 10 -26.76 36.61 13.65
N ALA A 11 -25.43 36.63 13.46
CA ALA A 11 -24.73 37.70 12.76
C ALA A 11 -24.73 37.54 11.22
N GLY A 12 -25.11 36.37 10.70
CA GLY A 12 -25.14 36.08 9.27
C GLY A 12 -26.43 36.50 8.52
N ALA A 13 -27.50 36.83 9.23
CA ALA A 13 -28.83 37.04 8.65
C ALA A 13 -29.18 38.53 8.33
N ALA A 14 -28.35 39.49 8.67
CA ALA A 14 -28.65 40.90 8.54
C ALA A 14 -28.02 41.65 7.33
N ALA A 15 -27.30 40.94 6.46
CA ALA A 15 -26.57 41.57 5.32
C ALA A 15 -27.16 41.31 3.93
N ALA A 16 -28.38 40.79 3.83
CA ALA A 16 -28.99 40.41 2.54
C ALA A 16 -30.24 41.25 2.15
N ALA A 17 -30.27 42.50 2.48
CA ALA A 17 -31.34 43.41 1.99
C ALA A 17 -30.75 44.63 1.29
N GLY A 18 -30.76 44.64 -0.02
CA GLY A 18 -30.63 45.85 -0.81
C GLY A 18 -29.65 45.86 -1.97
N LEU A 19 -29.88 45.03 -3.00
CA LEU A 19 -29.38 45.34 -4.36
C LEU A 19 -30.43 44.81 -5.37
N ALA A 20 -31.21 45.72 -5.93
CA ALA A 20 -32.11 45.46 -7.07
C ALA A 20 -31.25 45.23 -8.33
N LEU A 21 -31.36 44.06 -8.92
CA LEU A 21 -30.78 43.74 -10.23
C LEU A 21 -31.84 44.00 -11.33
N PRO A 22 -31.45 44.53 -12.49
CA PRO A 22 -32.37 44.75 -13.61
C PRO A 22 -32.77 43.41 -14.21
N THR A 23 -34.07 43.29 -14.53
CA THR A 23 -34.67 42.18 -15.26
C THR A 23 -34.11 42.08 -16.67
N LEU A 24 -33.30 41.09 -16.96
CA LEU A 24 -32.96 40.68 -18.32
C LEU A 24 -33.98 39.65 -18.81
N ALA A 25 -34.53 39.93 -19.98
CA ALA A 25 -35.53 39.13 -20.65
C ALA A 25 -35.08 37.67 -20.86
N SER A 26 -35.93 36.72 -20.50
CA SER A 26 -35.75 35.30 -20.64
C SER A 26 -35.81 34.84 -22.11
N GLY A 27 -34.67 34.54 -22.67
CA GLY A 27 -34.53 33.67 -23.83
C GLY A 27 -33.82 32.41 -23.44
N ALA A 28 -34.49 31.50 -22.71
CA ALA A 28 -33.91 30.19 -22.47
C ALA A 28 -33.89 29.37 -23.77
N PRO A 29 -32.74 28.85 -24.24
CA PRO A 29 -32.74 27.91 -25.34
C PRO A 29 -33.53 26.67 -24.93
N ARG A 30 -34.52 26.29 -25.72
CA ARG A 30 -35.20 24.99 -25.58
C ARG A 30 -34.14 23.91 -25.83
N VAL A 31 -33.71 23.25 -24.78
CA VAL A 31 -33.01 21.98 -24.87
C VAL A 31 -34.01 20.98 -25.41
N SER A 32 -33.90 20.59 -26.67
CA SER A 32 -34.64 19.46 -27.22
C SER A 32 -34.22 18.21 -26.40
N THR A 33 -35.15 17.63 -25.67
CA THR A 33 -34.98 16.31 -25.09
C THR A 33 -34.82 15.31 -26.22
N VAL A 34 -33.60 14.92 -26.52
CA VAL A 34 -33.35 13.73 -27.32
C VAL A 34 -33.82 12.56 -26.45
N ASP A 35 -34.80 11.81 -26.94
CA ASP A 35 -35.26 10.60 -26.26
C ASP A 35 -34.09 9.69 -26.02
N ARG A 36 -33.85 9.41 -24.74
CA ARG A 36 -32.74 8.60 -24.26
C ARG A 36 -32.85 7.10 -24.61
N ALA A 37 -33.92 6.74 -25.35
CA ALA A 37 -34.24 5.33 -25.66
C ALA A 37 -33.51 4.77 -26.90
N ASP A 38 -32.83 5.58 -27.72
CA ASP A 38 -32.21 5.12 -28.96
C ASP A 38 -30.68 5.20 -29.03
N LEU A 39 -30.03 5.56 -27.92
CA LEU A 39 -28.58 5.43 -27.82
C LEU A 39 -28.28 4.13 -27.06
N ALA A 40 -28.44 2.99 -27.74
CA ALA A 40 -27.71 1.79 -27.33
C ALA A 40 -26.22 2.18 -27.37
N GLU A 41 -25.61 2.36 -26.18
CA GLU A 41 -24.16 2.52 -26.10
C GLU A 41 -23.54 1.31 -26.85
N PRO A 42 -22.58 1.53 -27.76
CA PRO A 42 -21.91 0.42 -28.39
C PRO A 42 -21.36 -0.46 -27.29
N ALA A 43 -21.76 -1.73 -27.28
CA ALA A 43 -21.33 -2.69 -26.27
C ALA A 43 -19.80 -2.67 -26.24
N THR A 44 -19.25 -2.04 -25.20
CA THR A 44 -17.80 -2.03 -24.98
C THR A 44 -17.37 -3.49 -24.90
N PRO A 45 -16.36 -3.94 -25.67
CA PRO A 45 -15.91 -5.32 -25.56
C PRO A 45 -15.62 -5.63 -24.09
N PRO A 46 -16.01 -6.82 -23.61
CA PRO A 46 -15.85 -7.14 -22.20
C PRO A 46 -14.37 -7.00 -21.82
N HIS A 47 -14.11 -6.26 -20.74
CA HIS A 47 -12.77 -6.13 -20.18
C HIS A 47 -12.28 -7.52 -19.78
N ARG A 48 -10.98 -7.77 -19.91
CA ARG A 48 -10.39 -9.01 -19.42
C ARG A 48 -10.09 -8.85 -17.93
N PRO A 49 -10.66 -9.71 -17.07
CA PRO A 49 -10.32 -9.68 -15.66
C PRO A 49 -8.81 -9.79 -15.44
N ILE A 50 -8.28 -8.97 -14.57
CA ILE A 50 -6.86 -8.97 -14.23
C ILE A 50 -6.65 -8.52 -12.78
N VAL A 51 -5.66 -9.11 -12.12
CA VAL A 51 -5.18 -8.68 -10.81
C VAL A 51 -3.68 -8.43 -10.90
N VAL A 52 -3.25 -7.29 -10.37
CA VAL A 52 -1.84 -6.89 -10.29
C VAL A 52 -1.49 -6.62 -8.83
N SER A 53 -0.37 -7.16 -8.36
CA SER A 53 0.05 -7.04 -6.96
C SER A 53 1.57 -6.88 -6.84
N SER A 54 2.02 -6.45 -5.67
CA SER A 54 3.41 -6.63 -5.26
C SER A 54 3.82 -8.11 -5.29
N ALA A 55 5.10 -8.40 -5.38
CA ALA A 55 5.61 -9.77 -5.55
C ALA A 55 5.15 -10.74 -4.45
N ASN A 56 4.95 -10.25 -3.21
CA ASN A 56 4.44 -11.05 -2.10
C ASN A 56 2.95 -11.45 -2.24
N GLY A 57 2.24 -10.95 -3.24
CA GLY A 57 0.95 -11.51 -3.67
C GLY A 57 1.07 -12.86 -4.38
N PHE A 58 2.29 -13.31 -4.71
CA PHE A 58 2.56 -14.56 -5.39
C PHE A 58 3.42 -15.49 -4.53
N TYR A 59 2.76 -16.34 -3.73
CA TYR A 59 3.44 -17.42 -2.99
C TYR A 59 3.26 -18.75 -3.72
N ARG A 60 4.38 -19.40 -4.06
CA ARG A 60 4.34 -20.75 -4.66
C ARG A 60 4.05 -21.84 -3.65
N ASP A 61 4.56 -21.67 -2.42
CA ASP A 61 4.58 -22.71 -1.39
C ASP A 61 3.67 -22.38 -0.19
N ASN A 62 2.71 -21.45 -0.35
CA ASN A 62 1.73 -21.19 0.70
C ASN A 62 0.74 -22.36 0.75
N PRO A 63 0.58 -23.05 1.91
CA PRO A 63 -0.38 -24.14 2.05
C PRO A 63 -1.83 -23.70 1.82
N THR A 64 -2.14 -22.42 1.91
CA THR A 64 -3.45 -21.84 1.63
C THR A 64 -3.63 -21.36 0.17
N GLY A 65 -2.59 -21.51 -0.68
CA GLY A 65 -2.60 -21.10 -2.08
C GLY A 65 -2.03 -19.69 -2.31
N SER A 66 -2.06 -19.24 -3.56
CA SER A 66 -1.54 -17.93 -3.96
C SER A 66 -2.57 -16.82 -3.72
N PRO A 67 -2.24 -15.73 -2.98
CA PRO A 67 -3.09 -14.58 -2.75
C PRO A 67 -3.68 -13.98 -4.04
N ILE A 68 -2.84 -13.73 -5.03
CA ILE A 68 -3.26 -13.15 -6.30
C ILE A 68 -4.17 -14.09 -7.12
N LYS A 69 -3.92 -15.42 -7.02
CA LYS A 69 -4.80 -16.41 -7.66
C LYS A 69 -6.18 -16.39 -7.02
N LYS A 70 -6.26 -16.33 -5.70
CA LYS A 70 -7.53 -16.24 -4.99
C LYS A 70 -8.33 -15.02 -5.43
N ALA A 71 -7.69 -13.85 -5.47
CA ALA A 71 -8.32 -12.62 -5.94
C ALA A 71 -8.81 -12.77 -7.38
N TYR A 72 -7.98 -13.30 -8.27
CA TYR A 72 -8.35 -13.51 -9.67
C TYR A 72 -9.53 -14.46 -9.83
N ASP A 73 -9.52 -15.61 -9.16
CA ASP A 73 -10.61 -16.59 -9.22
C ASP A 73 -11.94 -15.96 -8.73
N MET A 74 -11.90 -15.12 -7.70
CA MET A 74 -13.07 -14.38 -7.23
C MET A 74 -13.57 -13.37 -8.26
N VAL A 75 -12.70 -12.60 -8.88
CA VAL A 75 -13.06 -11.63 -9.93
C VAL A 75 -13.70 -12.35 -11.12
N VAL A 76 -13.11 -13.45 -11.58
CA VAL A 76 -13.65 -14.25 -12.69
C VAL A 76 -15.02 -14.87 -12.32
N SER A 77 -15.25 -15.21 -11.06
CA SER A 77 -16.55 -15.71 -10.60
C SER A 77 -17.62 -14.61 -10.41
N GLY A 78 -17.27 -13.34 -10.70
CA GLY A 78 -18.20 -12.21 -10.63
C GLY A 78 -18.25 -11.49 -9.28
N ALA A 79 -17.31 -11.77 -8.37
CA ALA A 79 -17.17 -11.02 -7.13
C ALA A 79 -16.75 -9.56 -7.40
N ASP A 80 -17.08 -8.67 -6.47
CA ASP A 80 -16.61 -7.29 -6.48
C ASP A 80 -15.07 -7.25 -6.51
N PRO A 81 -14.44 -6.40 -7.36
CA PRO A 81 -12.98 -6.36 -7.49
C PRO A 81 -12.28 -5.93 -6.20
N LEU A 82 -12.88 -5.05 -5.38
CA LEU A 82 -12.28 -4.69 -4.09
C LEU A 82 -12.39 -5.84 -3.08
N ASP A 83 -13.53 -6.52 -3.00
CA ASP A 83 -13.70 -7.69 -2.13
C ASP A 83 -12.71 -8.80 -2.51
N ALA A 84 -12.50 -9.01 -3.79
CA ALA A 84 -11.53 -9.97 -4.31
C ALA A 84 -10.08 -9.59 -3.93
N ALA A 85 -9.70 -8.33 -4.13
CA ALA A 85 -8.38 -7.83 -3.75
C ALA A 85 -8.13 -7.96 -2.24
N ILE A 86 -9.10 -7.57 -1.40
CA ILE A 86 -9.03 -7.71 0.06
C ILE A 86 -8.92 -9.18 0.46
N ALA A 87 -9.70 -10.08 -0.14
CA ALA A 87 -9.59 -11.51 0.15
C ALA A 87 -8.20 -12.09 -0.19
N GLY A 88 -7.56 -11.54 -1.22
CA GLY A 88 -6.18 -11.87 -1.56
C GLY A 88 -5.19 -11.39 -0.50
N VAL A 89 -5.21 -10.11 -0.13
CA VAL A 89 -4.25 -9.57 0.84
C VAL A 89 -4.47 -10.14 2.25
N ASN A 90 -5.70 -10.54 2.62
CA ASN A 90 -5.97 -11.18 3.90
C ASN A 90 -5.22 -12.50 4.08
N MET A 91 -4.90 -13.23 3.00
CA MET A 91 -4.07 -14.43 3.11
C MET A 91 -2.68 -14.11 3.62
N VAL A 92 -2.15 -12.93 3.31
CA VAL A 92 -0.85 -12.45 3.81
C VAL A 92 -0.99 -11.83 5.20
N GLU A 93 -2.04 -11.04 5.44
CA GLU A 93 -2.32 -10.47 6.78
C GLU A 93 -2.46 -11.53 7.87
N LEU A 94 -2.94 -12.72 7.53
CA LEU A 94 -3.18 -13.81 8.47
C LEU A 94 -2.07 -14.86 8.47
N ASP A 95 -1.00 -14.72 7.68
CA ASP A 95 0.14 -15.63 7.72
C ASP A 95 1.10 -15.26 8.86
N PRO A 96 1.17 -16.04 9.95
CA PRO A 96 2.06 -15.73 11.09
C PRO A 96 3.55 -15.83 10.73
N ASN A 97 3.89 -16.33 9.56
CA ASN A 97 5.26 -16.43 9.06
C ASN A 97 5.69 -15.21 8.25
N ASP A 98 4.74 -14.40 7.76
CA ASP A 98 5.04 -13.12 7.13
C ASP A 98 5.30 -12.08 8.22
N MET A 99 6.54 -11.58 8.31
CA MET A 99 6.91 -10.56 9.30
C MET A 99 6.75 -9.13 8.75
N SER A 100 6.11 -8.97 7.61
CA SER A 100 6.00 -7.69 6.91
C SER A 100 4.59 -7.09 6.91
N VAL A 101 3.57 -7.93 7.11
CA VAL A 101 2.15 -7.57 7.02
C VAL A 101 1.34 -8.30 8.10
N GLY A 102 0.40 -7.64 8.74
CA GLY A 102 -0.61 -8.28 9.59
C GLY A 102 -0.07 -9.02 10.81
N LEU A 103 -0.57 -10.24 11.01
CA LEU A 103 -0.19 -11.15 12.10
C LEU A 103 1.27 -11.57 11.96
N GLY A 104 2.07 -11.32 12.99
CA GLY A 104 3.51 -11.61 12.96
C GLY A 104 4.36 -10.50 12.38
N GLY A 105 3.77 -9.39 11.97
CA GLY A 105 4.49 -8.21 11.51
C GLY A 105 5.55 -7.73 12.52
N LEU A 106 6.69 -7.22 12.02
CA LEU A 106 7.71 -6.67 12.90
C LEU A 106 7.18 -5.44 13.64
N PRO A 107 7.37 -5.38 14.98
CA PRO A 107 6.78 -4.35 15.81
C PRO A 107 7.50 -2.99 15.70
N ASN A 108 6.92 -2.00 16.34
CA ASN A 108 7.57 -0.73 16.64
C ASN A 108 8.70 -0.90 17.69
N GLU A 109 9.39 0.18 18.05
CA GLU A 109 10.49 0.15 19.02
C GLU A 109 10.10 -0.34 20.43
N ASP A 110 8.81 -0.22 20.77
CA ASP A 110 8.25 -0.66 22.05
C ASP A 110 7.79 -2.13 22.05
N GLY A 111 7.91 -2.82 20.92
CA GLY A 111 7.49 -4.23 20.78
C GLY A 111 6.01 -4.40 20.45
N VAL A 112 5.31 -3.32 20.00
CA VAL A 112 3.91 -3.35 19.63
C VAL A 112 3.77 -3.38 18.11
N VAL A 113 3.00 -4.34 17.60
CA VAL A 113 2.68 -4.40 16.17
C VAL A 113 1.56 -3.39 15.86
N GLN A 114 1.86 -2.40 15.02
CA GLN A 114 0.93 -1.38 14.57
C GLN A 114 0.74 -1.50 13.06
N LEU A 115 -0.49 -1.71 12.64
CA LEU A 115 -0.89 -2.00 11.27
C LEU A 115 -1.53 -0.79 10.59
N ASP A 116 -1.26 -0.66 9.29
CA ASP A 116 -1.83 0.38 8.44
C ASP A 116 -2.46 -0.26 7.21
N ALA A 117 -3.62 0.24 6.76
CA ALA A 117 -4.24 -0.19 5.51
C ALA A 117 -5.09 0.91 4.90
N SER A 118 -5.25 0.87 3.59
CA SER A 118 -6.28 1.63 2.88
C SER A 118 -6.85 0.84 1.72
N CYS A 119 -8.10 1.15 1.38
CA CYS A 119 -8.76 0.60 0.20
C CYS A 119 -9.57 1.68 -0.52
N MET A 120 -9.83 1.43 -1.81
CA MET A 120 -10.66 2.31 -2.62
C MET A 120 -11.48 1.50 -3.62
N HIS A 121 -12.76 1.83 -3.73
CA HIS A 121 -13.72 1.18 -4.62
C HIS A 121 -14.08 2.12 -5.77
N GLY A 122 -13.61 1.80 -6.97
CA GLY A 122 -13.76 2.65 -8.16
C GLY A 122 -15.21 2.98 -8.51
N PRO A 123 -16.14 2.00 -8.60
CA PRO A 123 -17.52 2.27 -8.98
C PRO A 123 -18.25 3.25 -8.07
N THR A 124 -18.09 3.14 -6.76
CA THR A 124 -18.74 4.03 -5.78
C THR A 124 -17.91 5.26 -5.44
N LYS A 125 -16.64 5.32 -5.87
CA LYS A 125 -15.68 6.40 -5.54
C LYS A 125 -15.43 6.55 -4.05
N ARG A 126 -15.72 5.50 -3.26
CA ARG A 126 -15.53 5.46 -1.82
C ARG A 126 -14.15 4.95 -1.46
N ALA A 127 -13.66 5.37 -0.32
CA ALA A 127 -12.37 4.95 0.22
C ALA A 127 -12.45 4.78 1.73
N GLY A 128 -11.58 3.95 2.28
CA GLY A 128 -11.44 3.76 3.71
C GLY A 128 -9.99 3.47 4.09
N ALA A 129 -9.60 3.87 5.29
CA ALA A 129 -8.25 3.69 5.78
C ALA A 129 -8.18 3.55 7.30
N VAL A 130 -7.18 2.81 7.77
CA VAL A 130 -6.79 2.74 9.19
C VAL A 130 -5.28 2.86 9.32
N GLY A 131 -4.85 3.57 10.37
CA GLY A 131 -3.42 3.72 10.69
C GLY A 131 -3.13 3.43 12.16
N CYS A 132 -1.97 2.89 12.45
CA CYS A 132 -1.57 2.48 13.80
C CYS A 132 -2.63 1.61 14.50
N LEU A 133 -3.27 0.71 13.75
CA LEU A 133 -4.24 -0.23 14.30
C LEU A 133 -3.50 -1.34 15.05
N GLU A 134 -3.88 -1.54 16.31
CA GLU A 134 -3.30 -2.56 17.19
C GLU A 134 -4.29 -3.69 17.42
N ASP A 135 -3.76 -4.90 17.64
CA ASP A 135 -4.49 -6.10 18.09
C ASP A 135 -5.62 -6.59 17.15
N ILE A 136 -5.72 -6.11 15.94
CA ILE A 136 -6.66 -6.58 14.92
C ILE A 136 -5.85 -7.01 13.67
N ALA A 137 -5.87 -8.31 13.36
CA ALA A 137 -4.99 -8.90 12.34
C ALA A 137 -5.32 -8.53 10.88
N THR A 138 -6.52 -8.02 10.61
CA THR A 138 -7.03 -7.74 9.26
C THR A 138 -7.32 -6.25 9.05
N PRO A 139 -6.30 -5.37 9.04
CA PRO A 139 -6.49 -3.94 8.90
C PRO A 139 -7.18 -3.55 7.59
N SER A 140 -7.01 -4.31 6.50
CA SER A 140 -7.69 -4.06 5.23
C SER A 140 -9.20 -4.22 5.32
N LEU A 141 -9.69 -5.21 6.08
CA LEU A 141 -11.11 -5.37 6.35
C LEU A 141 -11.66 -4.26 7.25
N VAL A 142 -10.87 -3.77 8.20
CA VAL A 142 -11.29 -2.62 9.03
C VAL A 142 -11.34 -1.35 8.18
N ALA A 143 -10.36 -1.13 7.28
CA ALA A 143 -10.38 -0.02 6.32
C ALA A 143 -11.65 -0.07 5.44
N LYS A 144 -12.01 -1.28 4.95
CA LYS A 144 -13.28 -1.48 4.22
C LYS A 144 -14.50 -1.16 5.08
N ALA A 145 -14.53 -1.59 6.33
CA ALA A 145 -15.64 -1.27 7.24
C ALA A 145 -15.77 0.24 7.48
N VAL A 146 -14.67 0.99 7.58
CA VAL A 146 -14.71 2.46 7.63
C VAL A 146 -15.37 3.01 6.35
N MET A 147 -14.95 2.52 5.17
CA MET A 147 -15.54 2.91 3.89
C MET A 147 -17.03 2.60 3.81
N ASP A 148 -17.45 1.41 4.24
CA ASP A 148 -18.82 0.92 4.03
C ASP A 148 -19.83 1.54 5.00
N HIS A 149 -19.42 1.85 6.23
CA HIS A 149 -20.33 2.17 7.32
C HIS A 149 -20.21 3.60 7.86
N THR A 150 -19.30 4.42 7.31
CA THR A 150 -19.13 5.80 7.79
C THR A 150 -18.94 6.80 6.65
N ASP A 151 -19.10 8.09 6.94
CA ASP A 151 -18.71 9.18 6.04
C ASP A 151 -17.23 9.57 6.22
N HIS A 152 -16.54 8.94 7.18
CA HIS A 152 -15.11 9.15 7.37
C HIS A 152 -14.32 8.28 6.40
N ILE A 153 -13.11 8.75 6.09
CA ILE A 153 -12.18 7.99 5.25
C ILE A 153 -11.09 7.34 6.11
N PHE A 154 -10.64 7.99 7.18
CA PHE A 154 -9.44 7.56 7.88
C PHE A 154 -9.61 7.61 9.40
N LEU A 155 -9.48 6.45 10.04
CA LEU A 155 -9.42 6.30 11.51
C LEU A 155 -8.04 5.83 11.95
N VAL A 156 -7.57 6.25 13.14
CA VAL A 156 -6.21 5.94 13.61
C VAL A 156 -6.18 5.46 15.06
N GLY A 157 -5.17 4.63 15.39
CA GLY A 157 -4.82 4.21 16.75
C GLY A 157 -6.00 3.65 17.55
N ALA A 158 -6.11 4.07 18.80
CA ALA A 158 -7.16 3.59 19.72
C ALA A 158 -8.59 3.83 19.20
N GLY A 159 -8.81 4.90 18.43
CA GLY A 159 -10.09 5.18 17.79
C GLY A 159 -10.45 4.15 16.71
N ALA A 160 -9.47 3.79 15.87
CA ALA A 160 -9.62 2.75 14.86
C ALA A 160 -9.89 1.38 15.51
N LYS A 161 -9.15 1.02 16.57
CA LYS A 161 -9.35 -0.22 17.33
C LYS A 161 -10.75 -0.28 17.94
N LYS A 162 -11.19 0.81 18.60
CA LYS A 162 -12.54 0.90 19.17
C LYS A 162 -13.61 0.67 18.10
N PHE A 163 -13.52 1.36 16.97
CA PHE A 163 -14.42 1.17 15.84
C PHE A 163 -14.42 -0.30 15.35
N ALA A 164 -13.25 -0.90 15.19
CA ALA A 164 -13.13 -2.28 14.76
C ALA A 164 -13.86 -3.25 15.72
N LEU A 165 -13.69 -3.08 17.03
CA LEU A 165 -14.37 -3.90 18.03
C LEU A 165 -15.89 -3.71 17.98
N GLU A 166 -16.40 -2.48 17.81
CA GLU A 166 -17.82 -2.17 17.62
C GLU A 166 -18.38 -2.83 16.35
N MET A 167 -17.56 -2.93 15.29
CA MET A 167 -17.91 -3.65 14.05
C MET A 167 -17.79 -5.18 14.16
N GLY A 168 -17.41 -5.71 15.34
CA GLY A 168 -17.36 -7.15 15.61
C GLY A 168 -16.03 -7.84 15.28
N PHE A 169 -14.99 -7.10 14.92
CA PHE A 169 -13.64 -7.64 14.76
C PHE A 169 -13.12 -8.17 16.10
N LYS A 170 -12.25 -9.17 16.05
CA LYS A 170 -11.72 -9.82 17.25
C LYS A 170 -10.32 -9.31 17.58
N GLU A 171 -10.12 -8.99 18.85
CA GLU A 171 -8.83 -8.65 19.42
C GLU A 171 -7.98 -9.91 19.59
N GLN A 172 -6.70 -9.81 19.17
CA GLN A 172 -5.70 -10.86 19.36
C GLN A 172 -4.29 -10.27 19.39
N SER A 173 -3.35 -10.96 20.05
CA SER A 173 -1.94 -10.57 19.97
C SER A 173 -1.42 -10.77 18.55
N LEU A 174 -0.82 -9.71 18.00
CA LEU A 174 -0.20 -9.75 16.67
C LEU A 174 1.28 -10.10 16.69
N LEU A 175 1.92 -9.98 17.87
CA LEU A 175 3.35 -10.30 18.06
C LEU A 175 3.52 -11.80 18.23
N THR A 176 3.99 -12.49 17.19
CA THR A 176 4.34 -13.91 17.23
C THR A 176 5.69 -14.13 17.91
N ASP A 177 6.00 -15.39 18.30
CA ASP A 177 7.30 -15.70 18.91
C ASP A 177 8.47 -15.33 17.99
N LYS A 178 8.32 -15.54 16.69
CA LYS A 178 9.32 -15.19 15.67
C LYS A 178 9.58 -13.69 15.59
N SER A 179 8.53 -12.87 15.53
CA SER A 179 8.67 -11.40 15.50
C SER A 179 9.13 -10.84 16.85
N ARG A 180 8.73 -11.47 17.96
CA ARG A 180 9.23 -11.15 19.31
C ARG A 180 10.74 -11.40 19.43
N GLU A 181 11.21 -12.56 18.97
CA GLU A 181 12.65 -12.90 18.97
C GLU A 181 13.45 -11.88 18.14
N ALA A 182 12.95 -11.53 16.95
CA ALA A 182 13.57 -10.50 16.13
C ALA A 182 13.66 -9.14 16.83
N TRP A 183 12.58 -8.72 17.52
CA TRP A 183 12.56 -7.49 18.30
C TRP A 183 13.55 -7.52 19.48
N LEU A 184 13.61 -8.61 20.23
CA LEU A 184 14.55 -8.76 21.34
C LEU A 184 16.01 -8.73 20.87
N LYS A 185 16.32 -9.38 19.73
CA LYS A 185 17.66 -9.32 19.10
C LYS A 185 18.03 -7.89 18.71
N TRP A 186 17.10 -7.16 18.11
CA TRP A 186 17.31 -5.75 17.78
C TRP A 186 17.54 -4.91 19.05
N LYS A 187 16.67 -5.03 20.05
CA LYS A 187 16.70 -4.24 21.28
C LYS A 187 17.97 -4.47 22.08
N SER A 188 18.44 -5.73 22.21
CA SER A 188 19.67 -6.07 22.96
C SER A 188 20.96 -5.51 22.30
N ARG A 189 20.91 -5.05 21.06
CA ARG A 189 22.06 -4.54 20.32
C ARG A 189 22.06 -3.03 20.12
N LEU A 190 21.10 -2.33 20.69
CA LEU A 190 20.98 -0.86 20.52
C LEU A 190 22.10 -0.11 21.22
N ASN A 191 22.47 -0.52 22.43
CA ASN A 191 23.46 0.16 23.23
C ASN A 191 24.37 -0.87 23.94
N PRO A 192 25.65 -0.96 23.58
CA PRO A 192 26.56 -1.94 24.17
C PRO A 192 26.88 -1.67 25.66
N ASN A 193 26.47 -0.51 26.18
CA ASN A 193 26.72 -0.08 27.57
C ASN A 193 25.46 -0.16 28.45
N ASP A 194 24.36 -0.75 27.98
CA ASP A 194 23.17 -0.97 28.79
C ASP A 194 23.27 -2.31 29.59
N SER A 195 22.19 -2.68 30.25
CA SER A 195 22.11 -3.93 31.01
C SER A 195 21.64 -5.14 30.22
N TRP A 196 21.40 -4.99 28.91
CA TRP A 196 21.01 -6.10 28.04
C TRP A 196 22.25 -6.90 27.61
N LEU A 197 22.17 -8.22 27.70
CA LEU A 197 23.15 -9.10 27.09
C LEU A 197 22.74 -9.43 25.66
N ASP A 198 23.74 -9.50 24.76
CA ASP A 198 23.48 -9.92 23.39
C ASP A 198 22.81 -11.29 23.37
N ILE A 199 21.65 -11.37 22.74
CA ILE A 199 20.96 -12.65 22.53
C ILE A 199 21.74 -13.42 21.45
N PRO A 200 22.25 -14.64 21.77
CA PRO A 200 22.99 -15.45 20.83
C PRO A 200 22.15 -15.70 19.57
N ASP A 201 22.79 -15.67 18.43
CA ASP A 201 22.21 -16.15 17.19
C ASP A 201 22.51 -17.63 17.05
N ASP A 202 21.54 -18.50 17.37
CA ASP A 202 21.70 -19.96 17.31
C ASP A 202 22.01 -20.46 15.89
N THR A 203 21.83 -19.57 14.88
CA THR A 203 22.17 -19.85 13.48
C THR A 203 23.53 -19.30 13.06
N ALA A 204 24.21 -18.53 13.92
CA ALA A 204 25.52 -17.96 13.58
C ALA A 204 26.61 -19.04 13.68
N PRO A 205 27.39 -19.30 12.63
CA PRO A 205 28.58 -20.16 12.77
C PRO A 205 29.56 -19.48 13.74
N ALA A 206 30.14 -20.28 14.65
CA ALA A 206 31.12 -19.86 15.64
C ALA A 206 32.11 -18.83 15.04
N LYS A 207 32.36 -17.73 15.78
CA LYS A 207 33.23 -16.61 15.38
C LYS A 207 34.50 -17.11 14.68
N ARG A 208 34.57 -16.95 13.37
CA ARG A 208 35.85 -17.10 12.64
C ARG A 208 36.65 -15.81 12.80
N PRO A 209 38.00 -15.91 12.91
CA PRO A 209 38.86 -14.73 12.93
C PRO A 209 38.64 -13.87 11.69
N ARG A 210 38.74 -12.55 11.83
CA ARG A 210 38.61 -11.60 10.73
C ARG A 210 39.62 -11.92 9.63
N VAL A 211 39.14 -12.50 8.53
CA VAL A 211 39.84 -12.57 7.26
C VAL A 211 39.06 -11.68 6.30
N ASN A 212 39.78 -10.83 5.55
CA ASN A 212 39.23 -9.87 4.60
C ASN A 212 38.09 -10.45 3.77
N PRO A 213 36.99 -9.70 3.56
CA PRO A 213 35.82 -10.22 2.88
C PRO A 213 36.11 -10.41 1.38
N THR A 214 36.20 -11.66 0.96
CA THR A 214 35.93 -12.07 -0.42
C THR A 214 34.42 -11.97 -0.63
N PRO A 215 33.90 -11.60 -1.81
CA PRO A 215 32.47 -11.47 -2.04
C PRO A 215 31.79 -12.83 -1.79
N GLN A 216 31.06 -12.94 -0.69
CA GLN A 216 30.31 -14.14 -0.39
C GLN A 216 29.02 -14.14 -1.17
N ARG A 217 28.80 -15.21 -1.93
CA ARG A 217 27.49 -15.66 -2.40
C ARG A 217 26.48 -15.51 -1.28
N GLN A 218 25.33 -14.89 -1.59
CA GLN A 218 24.16 -14.86 -0.76
C GLN A 218 23.90 -16.27 -0.18
N ARG A 219 24.10 -16.43 1.11
CA ARG A 219 23.56 -17.59 1.83
C ARG A 219 22.05 -17.37 1.92
N SER A 220 21.29 -18.39 1.55
CA SER A 220 19.85 -18.45 1.75
C SER A 220 19.53 -18.07 3.20
N SER A 221 18.87 -16.93 3.36
CA SER A 221 18.27 -16.52 4.64
C SER A 221 17.31 -17.63 5.09
N PRO A 222 17.19 -17.95 6.38
CA PRO A 222 16.13 -18.80 6.88
C PRO A 222 14.73 -18.18 6.68
N PHE A 223 14.68 -16.91 6.26
CA PHE A 223 13.50 -16.24 5.78
C PHE A 223 13.30 -16.61 4.30
N ARG A 224 12.06 -16.93 3.90
CA ARG A 224 11.73 -17.22 2.50
C ARG A 224 12.32 -16.12 1.60
N GLU A 225 12.94 -16.51 0.49
CA GLU A 225 13.50 -15.57 -0.49
C GLU A 225 12.45 -14.57 -1.04
N ASP A 226 11.17 -14.88 -0.88
CA ASP A 226 10.03 -14.06 -1.28
C ASP A 226 9.51 -13.12 -0.18
N SER A 227 10.06 -13.18 1.05
CA SER A 227 9.71 -12.22 2.11
C SER A 227 10.48 -10.94 1.91
N HIS A 228 9.82 -9.79 1.93
CA HIS A 228 10.45 -8.46 1.91
C HIS A 228 11.24 -8.15 3.20
N VAL A 229 11.63 -9.19 3.93
CA VAL A 229 12.45 -9.10 5.12
C VAL A 229 13.92 -9.26 4.72
N SER A 230 14.68 -8.20 4.92
CA SER A 230 16.13 -8.19 4.78
C SER A 230 16.79 -8.31 6.15
N LEU A 231 18.07 -8.66 6.19
CA LEU A 231 18.88 -8.56 7.40
C LEU A 231 19.73 -7.28 7.29
N ASP A 232 19.82 -6.51 8.37
CA ASP A 232 20.77 -5.41 8.48
C ASP A 232 22.21 -5.94 8.62
N GLU A 233 23.20 -5.04 8.66
CA GLU A 233 24.61 -5.41 8.79
C GLU A 233 24.94 -6.22 10.08
N ARG A 234 24.03 -6.17 11.07
CA ARG A 234 24.12 -6.87 12.36
C ARG A 234 23.34 -8.19 12.36
N GLY A 235 22.76 -8.59 11.22
CA GLY A 235 21.92 -9.78 11.10
C GLY A 235 20.55 -9.65 11.75
N VAL A 236 20.07 -8.41 11.98
CA VAL A 236 18.75 -8.16 12.55
C VAL A 236 17.73 -8.08 11.42
N PRO A 237 16.60 -8.77 11.53
CA PRO A 237 15.52 -8.68 10.56
C PRO A 237 15.03 -7.25 10.38
N PHE A 238 14.87 -6.85 9.14
CA PHE A 238 14.43 -5.52 8.76
C PHE A 238 13.49 -5.63 7.56
N THR A 239 12.37 -4.94 7.58
CA THR A 239 11.42 -4.94 6.48
C THR A 239 10.87 -3.57 6.18
N TYR A 240 10.64 -3.30 4.90
CA TYR A 240 9.71 -2.31 4.38
C TYR A 240 8.45 -3.01 3.84
N GLY A 241 8.08 -4.15 4.42
CA GLY A 241 7.05 -5.02 3.91
C GLY A 241 5.70 -4.33 3.81
N THR A 242 5.08 -4.55 2.69
CA THR A 242 3.76 -4.04 2.34
C THR A 242 3.21 -4.95 1.25
N ILE A 243 1.92 -5.19 1.20
CA ILE A 243 1.27 -5.75 0.03
C ILE A 243 0.29 -4.73 -0.56
N ASN A 244 0.40 -4.52 -1.88
CA ASN A 244 -0.60 -3.82 -2.68
C ASN A 244 -1.26 -4.81 -3.63
N MET A 245 -2.56 -4.67 -3.86
CA MET A 245 -3.30 -5.44 -4.85
C MET A 245 -4.36 -4.56 -5.52
N ASN A 246 -4.37 -4.59 -6.86
CA ASN A 246 -5.28 -3.88 -7.73
C ASN A 246 -6.02 -4.90 -8.59
N ALA A 247 -7.33 -4.85 -8.64
CA ALA A 247 -8.16 -5.78 -9.41
C ALA A 247 -9.08 -5.03 -10.38
N VAL A 248 -9.21 -5.56 -11.59
CA VAL A 248 -10.15 -5.08 -12.62
C VAL A 248 -11.02 -6.27 -13.04
N ASP A 249 -12.34 -6.11 -13.03
CA ASP A 249 -13.28 -7.14 -13.42
C ASP A 249 -13.67 -7.09 -14.92
N ALA A 250 -14.53 -8.00 -15.34
CA ALA A 250 -15.00 -8.09 -16.73
C ALA A 250 -15.85 -6.88 -17.17
N ARG A 251 -16.34 -6.05 -16.23
CA ARG A 251 -17.06 -4.81 -16.52
C ARG A 251 -16.12 -3.62 -16.61
N GLY A 252 -14.86 -3.78 -16.21
CA GLY A 252 -13.88 -2.73 -16.05
C GLY A 252 -14.03 -1.98 -14.72
N ASP A 253 -14.73 -2.56 -13.75
CA ASP A 253 -14.78 -2.04 -12.39
C ASP A 253 -13.49 -2.35 -11.65
N ILE A 254 -13.03 -1.41 -10.82
CA ILE A 254 -11.68 -1.41 -10.24
C ILE A 254 -11.75 -1.35 -8.72
N GLY A 255 -10.95 -2.21 -8.07
CA GLY A 255 -10.70 -2.15 -6.63
C GLY A 255 -9.20 -2.10 -6.34
N SER A 256 -8.80 -1.33 -5.33
CA SER A 256 -7.40 -1.22 -4.90
C SER A 256 -7.29 -1.30 -3.38
N VAL A 257 -6.29 -2.01 -2.89
CA VAL A 257 -5.98 -2.14 -1.46
C VAL A 257 -4.48 -2.18 -1.22
N THR A 258 -4.06 -1.55 -0.13
CA THR A 258 -2.68 -1.66 0.38
C THR A 258 -2.72 -1.86 1.88
N THR A 259 -1.89 -2.78 2.40
CA THR A 259 -1.81 -3.11 3.82
C THR A 259 -0.38 -3.45 4.24
N THR A 260 -0.02 -3.14 5.51
CA THR A 260 1.35 -3.26 6.00
C THR A 260 1.44 -3.27 7.53
N SER A 261 2.52 -3.83 8.08
CA SER A 261 2.98 -3.55 9.44
C SER A 261 3.95 -2.36 9.52
N GLY A 262 4.22 -1.70 8.38
CA GLY A 262 5.13 -0.56 8.28
C GLY A 262 6.61 -0.97 8.31
N ILE A 263 7.46 0.01 8.61
CA ILE A 263 8.91 -0.23 8.78
C ILE A 263 9.17 -0.85 10.16
N ALA A 264 10.06 -1.84 10.20
CA ALA A 264 10.50 -2.45 11.46
C ALA A 264 11.11 -1.41 12.43
N TRP A 265 10.85 -1.57 13.72
CA TRP A 265 11.43 -0.74 14.77
C TRP A 265 11.07 0.76 14.66
N LYS A 266 9.97 1.04 14.00
CA LYS A 266 9.46 2.42 13.86
C LYS A 266 9.16 3.03 15.22
N ILE A 267 9.22 4.36 15.31
CA ILE A 267 8.70 5.09 16.46
C ILE A 267 7.20 4.79 16.59
N ALA A 268 6.74 4.54 17.81
CA ALA A 268 5.32 4.30 18.07
C ALA A 268 4.45 5.45 17.50
N GLY A 269 3.41 5.08 16.75
CA GLY A 269 2.56 6.07 16.07
C GLY A 269 3.03 6.49 14.67
N ARG A 270 4.19 6.00 14.17
CA ARG A 270 4.61 6.27 12.79
C ARG A 270 3.69 5.55 11.82
N VAL A 271 3.15 6.31 10.87
CA VAL A 271 2.37 5.85 9.71
C VAL A 271 3.19 6.04 8.44
N GLY A 272 3.20 5.03 7.56
CA GLY A 272 3.77 5.12 6.22
C GLY A 272 2.77 5.65 5.19
N ASP A 273 3.03 5.35 3.94
CA ASP A 273 2.16 5.73 2.81
C ASP A 273 0.91 4.84 2.68
N SER A 274 0.99 3.58 3.14
CA SER A 274 -0.04 2.56 2.90
C SER A 274 -1.46 2.98 3.27
N PRO A 275 -1.76 3.69 4.39
CA PRO A 275 -3.10 4.12 4.70
C PRO A 275 -3.48 5.48 4.08
N ILE A 276 -2.55 6.14 3.39
CA ILE A 276 -2.78 7.46 2.80
C ILE A 276 -3.30 7.28 1.38
N ILE A 277 -4.60 7.57 1.18
CA ILE A 277 -5.23 7.56 -0.14
C ILE A 277 -4.47 8.51 -1.07
N GLY A 278 -4.09 7.99 -2.23
CA GLY A 278 -3.28 8.73 -3.21
C GLY A 278 -1.77 8.53 -3.06
N ALA A 279 -1.28 8.09 -1.89
CA ALA A 279 0.13 7.74 -1.71
C ALA A 279 0.33 6.21 -1.83
N GLY A 280 -0.13 5.43 -0.86
CA GLY A 280 0.05 3.98 -0.83
C GLY A 280 -0.77 3.23 -1.87
N GLN A 281 -1.96 3.73 -2.18
CA GLN A 281 -2.82 3.26 -3.27
C GLN A 281 -3.77 4.36 -3.74
N TYR A 282 -4.27 4.22 -4.95
CA TYR A 282 -5.33 5.04 -5.54
C TYR A 282 -6.00 4.29 -6.68
N CYS A 283 -7.31 4.44 -6.84
CA CYS A 283 -7.98 4.01 -8.06
C CYS A 283 -9.01 5.03 -8.55
N ASP A 284 -9.16 5.09 -9.86
CA ASP A 284 -10.20 5.82 -10.56
C ASP A 284 -10.83 4.89 -11.59
N ASN A 285 -12.15 4.68 -11.49
CA ASN A 285 -12.87 3.70 -12.31
C ASN A 285 -12.84 4.04 -13.82
N ASP A 286 -12.52 5.28 -14.18
CA ASP A 286 -12.45 5.71 -15.58
C ASP A 286 -11.02 5.59 -16.15
N VAL A 287 -10.02 5.31 -15.32
CA VAL A 287 -8.60 5.31 -15.73
C VAL A 287 -7.89 4.01 -15.37
N GLY A 288 -7.83 3.69 -14.06
CA GLY A 288 -7.03 2.59 -13.57
C GLY A 288 -6.75 2.69 -12.08
N ALA A 289 -5.84 1.85 -11.61
CA ALA A 289 -5.36 1.84 -10.23
C ALA A 289 -3.84 1.77 -10.17
N ALA A 290 -3.29 2.26 -9.06
CA ALA A 290 -1.88 2.09 -8.73
C ALA A 290 -1.68 1.97 -7.22
N GLY A 291 -0.58 1.34 -6.83
CA GLY A 291 -0.14 1.28 -5.44
C GLY A 291 1.36 1.09 -5.32
N SER A 292 1.87 1.14 -4.09
CA SER A 292 3.31 1.13 -3.81
C SER A 292 3.68 0.22 -2.66
N THR A 293 4.95 -0.18 -2.63
CA THR A 293 5.61 -0.82 -1.50
C THR A 293 7.01 -0.24 -1.31
N GLY A 294 7.51 -0.27 -0.06
CA GLY A 294 8.85 0.22 0.24
C GLY A 294 8.85 1.48 1.10
N ARG A 295 9.75 2.44 0.81
CA ARG A 295 9.92 3.62 1.67
C ARG A 295 8.76 4.62 1.56
N GLY A 296 7.82 4.53 2.50
CA GLY A 296 6.60 5.34 2.53
C GLY A 296 6.84 6.85 2.59
N GLU A 297 7.79 7.32 3.42
CA GLU A 297 8.09 8.75 3.57
C GLU A 297 8.52 9.44 2.28
N SER A 298 9.16 8.70 1.38
CA SER A 298 9.54 9.24 0.07
C SER A 298 8.35 9.32 -0.88
N ASN A 299 7.43 8.35 -0.79
CA ASN A 299 6.22 8.29 -1.61
C ASN A 299 5.17 9.33 -1.18
N ILE A 300 4.95 9.51 0.12
CA ILE A 300 3.96 10.48 0.65
C ILE A 300 4.16 11.87 0.04
N LYS A 301 5.41 12.32 -0.09
CA LYS A 301 5.75 13.65 -0.59
C LYS A 301 5.30 13.93 -2.03
N VAL A 302 5.06 12.88 -2.81
CA VAL A 302 4.65 12.99 -4.22
C VAL A 302 3.24 12.45 -4.48
N CYS A 303 2.59 11.85 -3.47
CA CYS A 303 1.30 11.15 -3.64
C CYS A 303 1.35 10.18 -4.82
N GLY A 304 2.33 9.24 -4.78
CA GLY A 304 2.78 8.54 -5.98
C GLY A 304 1.72 7.68 -6.67
N ALA A 305 0.80 7.07 -5.92
CA ALA A 305 -0.26 6.27 -6.53
C ALA A 305 -1.27 7.16 -7.30
N PHE A 306 -1.69 8.29 -6.73
CA PHE A 306 -2.51 9.28 -7.42
C PHE A 306 -1.80 9.83 -8.65
N LEU A 307 -0.53 10.20 -8.51
CA LEU A 307 0.27 10.71 -9.61
C LEU A 307 0.38 9.70 -10.77
N ALA A 308 0.55 8.40 -10.45
CA ALA A 308 0.60 7.35 -11.49
C ALA A 308 -0.72 7.28 -12.27
N VAL A 309 -1.85 7.26 -11.56
CA VAL A 309 -3.18 7.22 -12.20
C VAL A 309 -3.42 8.49 -13.02
N GLU A 310 -3.02 9.66 -12.52
CA GLU A 310 -3.16 10.93 -13.26
C GLU A 310 -2.27 10.98 -14.51
N LEU A 311 -1.06 10.44 -14.47
CA LEU A 311 -0.21 10.30 -15.64
C LEU A 311 -0.80 9.34 -16.68
N MET A 312 -1.44 8.24 -16.24
CA MET A 312 -2.18 7.35 -17.12
C MET A 312 -3.42 8.04 -17.73
N ARG A 313 -4.14 8.89 -16.97
CA ARG A 313 -5.23 9.75 -17.47
C ARG A 313 -4.76 10.67 -18.60
N GLN A 314 -3.53 11.18 -18.50
CA GLN A 314 -2.89 12.02 -19.52
C GLN A 314 -2.35 11.23 -20.72
N GLY A 315 -2.62 9.92 -20.79
CA GLY A 315 -2.29 9.05 -21.92
C GLY A 315 -0.93 8.34 -21.85
N LYS A 316 -0.19 8.44 -20.73
CA LYS A 316 1.03 7.65 -20.56
C LYS A 316 0.71 6.17 -20.39
N SER A 317 1.59 5.30 -20.87
CA SER A 317 1.53 3.87 -20.54
C SER A 317 1.77 3.66 -19.02
N PRO A 318 1.34 2.53 -18.42
CA PRO A 318 1.67 2.22 -17.04
C PRO A 318 3.17 2.29 -16.74
N GLU A 319 4.03 1.77 -17.62
CA GLU A 319 5.49 1.80 -17.46
C GLU A 319 6.03 3.22 -17.43
N GLU A 320 5.62 4.07 -18.38
CA GLU A 320 6.03 5.46 -18.46
C GLU A 320 5.56 6.26 -17.23
N ALA A 321 4.32 6.03 -16.80
CA ALA A 321 3.75 6.67 -15.62
C ALA A 321 4.53 6.30 -14.36
N LEU A 322 4.78 5.01 -14.12
CA LEU A 322 5.49 4.55 -12.94
C LEU A 322 6.95 5.00 -12.91
N LEU A 323 7.65 5.00 -14.05
CA LEU A 323 9.02 5.52 -14.13
C LEU A 323 9.08 7.03 -13.86
N GLU A 324 8.09 7.79 -14.32
CA GLU A 324 8.01 9.22 -14.03
C GLU A 324 7.74 9.49 -12.54
N VAL A 325 6.83 8.73 -11.91
CA VAL A 325 6.62 8.80 -10.46
C VAL A 325 7.92 8.53 -9.72
N MET A 326 8.65 7.47 -10.09
CA MET A 326 9.92 7.11 -9.46
C MET A 326 10.96 8.23 -9.60
N ARG A 327 11.08 8.88 -10.76
CA ARG A 327 11.96 10.04 -10.93
C ARG A 327 11.61 11.19 -9.99
N ARG A 328 10.31 11.50 -9.82
CA ARG A 328 9.86 12.55 -8.91
C ARG A 328 10.11 12.21 -7.44
N VAL A 329 9.91 10.95 -7.05
CA VAL A 329 10.27 10.49 -5.71
C VAL A 329 11.76 10.74 -5.42
N ILE A 330 12.62 10.34 -6.34
CA ILE A 330 14.07 10.51 -6.18
C ILE A 330 14.44 12.00 -6.11
N ALA A 331 13.86 12.83 -6.98
CA ALA A 331 14.08 14.27 -6.97
C ALA A 331 13.64 14.96 -5.67
N MET A 332 12.61 14.41 -4.98
CA MET A 332 12.09 14.90 -3.69
C MET A 332 12.72 14.21 -2.49
N THR A 333 13.70 13.32 -2.70
CA THR A 333 14.37 12.58 -1.63
C THR A 333 15.50 13.40 -1.03
N GLU A 334 15.64 13.37 0.29
CA GLU A 334 16.69 14.07 1.03
C GLU A 334 18.09 13.52 0.67
N LYS A 335 19.07 14.41 0.54
CA LYS A 335 20.45 14.07 0.18
C LYS A 335 21.07 12.96 1.04
N ARG A 336 20.72 12.88 2.34
CA ARG A 336 21.22 11.82 3.24
C ARG A 336 20.77 10.41 2.85
N LEU A 337 19.71 10.29 2.06
CA LEU A 337 19.15 9.03 1.57
C LEU A 337 19.58 8.70 0.13
N LEU A 338 20.44 9.53 -0.43
CA LEU A 338 20.99 9.37 -1.77
C LEU A 338 22.52 9.24 -1.70
N ASP A 339 23.09 8.50 -2.62
CA ASP A 339 24.52 8.51 -2.85
C ASP A 339 24.97 9.78 -3.61
N GLU A 340 26.26 9.92 -3.85
CA GLU A 340 26.87 11.06 -4.56
C GLU A 340 26.37 11.22 -6.01
N ARG A 341 25.80 10.15 -6.59
CA ARG A 341 25.23 10.13 -7.93
C ARG A 341 23.70 10.31 -7.93
N GLY A 342 23.10 10.60 -6.75
CA GLY A 342 21.66 10.79 -6.60
C GLY A 342 20.84 9.51 -6.60
N ARG A 343 21.44 8.34 -6.30
CA ARG A 343 20.77 7.04 -6.28
C ARG A 343 20.32 6.70 -4.85
N PRO A 344 19.11 6.20 -4.67
CA PRO A 344 18.55 5.94 -3.33
C PRO A 344 19.19 4.73 -2.65
N TYR A 345 19.40 4.83 -1.33
CA TYR A 345 19.81 3.70 -0.47
C TYR A 345 18.65 2.79 -0.07
N PHE A 346 17.43 3.08 -0.51
CA PHE A 346 16.22 2.36 -0.15
C PHE A 346 15.54 1.75 -1.37
N ASP A 347 14.65 0.81 -1.12
CA ASP A 347 13.75 0.25 -2.12
C ASP A 347 12.40 0.95 -2.11
N LEU A 348 11.85 1.12 -3.31
CA LEU A 348 10.51 1.59 -3.58
C LEU A 348 10.06 0.97 -4.90
N SER A 349 8.84 0.44 -4.89
CA SER A 349 8.22 -0.19 -6.05
C SER A 349 6.80 0.32 -6.22
N TYR A 350 6.33 0.36 -7.47
CA TYR A 350 4.94 0.69 -7.80
C TYR A 350 4.35 -0.37 -8.73
N TYR A 351 3.04 -0.50 -8.66
CA TYR A 351 2.25 -1.44 -9.44
C TYR A 351 1.03 -0.71 -9.98
N ALA A 352 0.76 -0.80 -11.27
CA ALA A 352 -0.36 -0.13 -11.90
C ALA A 352 -1.10 -1.04 -12.87
N VAL A 353 -2.40 -0.80 -13.00
CA VAL A 353 -3.26 -1.41 -13.99
C VAL A 353 -4.22 -0.35 -14.53
N THR A 354 -4.41 -0.30 -15.84
CA THR A 354 -5.42 0.54 -16.48
C THR A 354 -6.76 -0.19 -16.56
N LYS A 355 -7.84 0.58 -16.75
CA LYS A 355 -9.19 0.03 -16.95
C LYS A 355 -9.25 -0.99 -18.11
N ASP A 356 -8.48 -0.77 -19.18
CA ASP A 356 -8.41 -1.65 -20.36
C ASP A 356 -7.47 -2.85 -20.17
N GLY A 357 -6.90 -3.04 -18.94
CA GLY A 357 -6.12 -4.21 -18.57
C GLY A 357 -4.64 -4.15 -18.93
N ARG A 358 -4.10 -3.01 -19.41
CA ARG A 358 -2.64 -2.81 -19.49
C ARG A 358 -2.09 -2.62 -18.08
N TYR A 359 -0.90 -3.10 -17.81
CA TYR A 359 -0.31 -3.07 -16.48
C TYR A 359 1.21 -2.95 -16.51
N ALA A 360 1.78 -2.56 -15.39
CA ALA A 360 3.22 -2.59 -15.15
C ALA A 360 3.54 -2.64 -13.67
N GLY A 361 4.75 -3.12 -13.36
CA GLY A 361 5.43 -2.89 -12.09
C GLY A 361 6.70 -2.09 -12.32
N SER A 362 7.10 -1.27 -11.36
CA SER A 362 8.39 -0.57 -11.40
C SER A 362 9.15 -0.72 -10.08
N ALA A 363 10.46 -0.67 -10.16
CA ALA A 363 11.37 -0.64 -9.03
C ALA A 363 12.46 0.42 -9.25
N ALA A 364 13.11 0.88 -8.17
CA ALA A 364 14.24 1.79 -8.32
C ALA A 364 15.40 1.10 -9.05
N TYR A 365 15.65 -0.18 -8.76
CA TYR A 365 16.74 -0.98 -9.29
C TYR A 365 16.26 -2.21 -10.06
N GLU A 366 17.07 -2.60 -11.04
CA GLU A 366 16.90 -3.85 -11.81
C GLU A 366 16.79 -5.06 -10.88
N GLY A 367 15.97 -6.05 -11.28
CA GLY A 367 15.76 -7.31 -10.56
C GLY A 367 14.49 -7.33 -9.70
N GLY A 368 13.75 -6.21 -9.63
CA GLY A 368 12.42 -6.20 -9.01
C GLY A 368 11.41 -7.01 -9.83
N ASN A 369 10.49 -7.68 -9.13
CA ASN A 369 9.37 -8.40 -9.72
C ASN A 369 8.05 -7.93 -9.13
N PHE A 370 6.96 -8.19 -9.84
CA PHE A 370 5.61 -8.00 -9.36
C PHE A 370 4.72 -9.17 -9.79
N ALA A 371 3.57 -9.34 -9.17
CA ALA A 371 2.67 -10.43 -9.44
C ALA A 371 1.53 -9.99 -10.36
N VAL A 372 1.16 -10.87 -11.29
CA VAL A 372 0.02 -10.70 -12.21
C VAL A 372 -0.77 -11.99 -12.25
N ALA A 373 -2.10 -11.88 -12.28
CA ALA A 373 -2.99 -12.99 -12.60
C ALA A 373 -4.02 -12.54 -13.64
N ASP A 374 -4.06 -13.25 -14.75
CA ASP A 374 -5.00 -13.09 -15.86
C ASP A 374 -5.40 -14.48 -16.41
N SER A 375 -5.98 -14.54 -17.60
CA SER A 375 -6.36 -15.80 -18.25
C SER A 375 -5.18 -16.77 -18.51
N SER A 376 -3.94 -16.28 -18.43
CA SER A 376 -2.71 -17.11 -18.52
C SER A 376 -2.29 -17.68 -17.17
N GLY A 377 -3.01 -17.36 -16.09
CA GLY A 377 -2.73 -17.77 -14.73
C GLY A 377 -1.82 -16.81 -13.95
N PRO A 378 -1.59 -17.13 -12.65
CA PRO A 378 -0.75 -16.32 -11.78
C PRO A 378 0.72 -16.50 -12.11
N ARG A 379 1.48 -15.39 -12.12
CA ARG A 379 2.92 -15.37 -12.41
C ARG A 379 3.61 -14.16 -11.82
N LEU A 380 4.94 -14.23 -11.74
CA LEU A 380 5.80 -13.06 -11.51
C LEU A 380 6.29 -12.53 -12.85
N GLU A 381 6.29 -11.22 -12.98
CA GLU A 381 6.85 -10.50 -14.13
C GLU A 381 7.92 -9.51 -13.68
N PRO A 382 8.95 -9.25 -14.52
CA PRO A 382 10.00 -8.29 -14.20
C PRO A 382 9.45 -6.86 -14.21
N ALA A 383 9.81 -6.09 -13.20
CA ALA A 383 9.49 -4.67 -13.11
C ALA A 383 10.42 -3.84 -14.00
N VAL A 384 9.90 -2.75 -14.59
CA VAL A 384 10.75 -1.72 -15.21
C VAL A 384 11.54 -0.97 -14.13
N TYR A 385 12.70 -0.41 -14.45
CA TYR A 385 13.59 0.18 -13.45
C TYR A 385 14.32 1.43 -13.97
N LEU A 386 14.84 2.24 -13.02
CA LEU A 386 15.65 3.42 -13.36
C LEU A 386 17.15 3.12 -13.39
N PHE A 387 17.64 2.26 -12.48
CA PHE A 387 19.05 1.97 -12.30
C PHE A 387 19.32 0.47 -12.42
N LYS A 388 20.48 0.12 -12.96
CA LYS A 388 20.90 -1.28 -12.97
C LYS A 388 21.22 -1.76 -11.55
N SER A 389 21.13 -3.07 -11.31
CA SER A 389 21.45 -3.69 -10.02
C SER A 389 22.91 -3.40 -9.59
N SER A 390 23.84 -3.35 -10.55
CA SER A 390 25.25 -3.00 -10.32
C SER A 390 25.49 -1.55 -9.86
N GLU A 391 24.49 -0.70 -10.01
CA GLU A 391 24.55 0.71 -9.63
C GLU A 391 24.01 0.96 -8.22
N ARG A 392 23.45 -0.07 -7.57
CA ARG A 392 22.90 0.05 -6.21
C ARG A 392 24.00 0.47 -5.22
N PRO A 393 23.83 1.57 -4.48
CA PRO A 393 24.81 1.97 -3.50
C PRO A 393 24.87 0.95 -2.35
N ARG A 394 26.08 0.73 -1.81
CA ARG A 394 26.23 -0.07 -0.60
C ARG A 394 25.56 0.65 0.58
N PRO A 395 24.91 -0.06 1.51
CA PRO A 395 24.45 0.54 2.75
C PRO A 395 25.59 1.29 3.44
N ARG A 396 25.27 2.44 4.04
CA ARG A 396 26.25 3.23 4.83
C ARG A 396 26.40 2.64 6.20
#